data_9e55c769dff72ae451902808a1d0886d
#
_entry.id   9e55c769dff72ae451902808a1d0886d
#
_cell.length_a   1.000
_cell.length_b   1.000
_cell.length_c   1.000
_cell.angle_alpha   90.00
_cell.angle_beta   90.00
_cell.angle_gamma   90.00
#
_symmetry.space_group_name_H-M   'P 1'
#
loop_
_entity.id
_entity.type
_entity.pdbx_description
1 polymer ?
#
loop_
_entity_poly.entity_id
_entity_poly.type
_entity_poly.pdbx_seq_one_letter_code
_entity_poly.pdbx_strand_id
1 'polypeptide(L)'
;MRIGGTRLGRGGQLVLAAGVWLAALAATANAQFFGSTQGPDNFTLRPPRDVPSVPPAPTQSLIPPSGNVAPKGPLLPSLPAAANPGAQAHTAPTAPSVPAGQGVLAVSARFGHDLPAINGGLHWRVYRTEPNGLPRLVKEEKGAAPSFVLPPGAYVVSAGFGLASVTKAVQVRAEAMKDVFEIPAGGLRIEGRVGDARIPQGQISFDLYKGSQFEPGDKRPIASAIMTGDIVLLPEGAYHIVSNYGDANATVRSDIRDEVGKLTDATINHRAAIITLKLVNERGGEARANTQWSVLTPGGDVIKESIGAFPRVILAEGDYRAIARNDNKTYEGDFRVVNGVDREVEIIAR
;
A
#
# COMPACT_ATOMS: atom_id res chain seq x y z
N MET A 1 -47.09 31.54 56.75
CA MET A 1 -47.14 33.00 56.57
C MET A 1 -46.92 33.25 55.10
N ARG A 2 -48.03 33.48 54.43
CA ARG A 2 -48.35 34.54 53.47
C ARG A 2 -47.46 34.58 52.24
N ILE A 3 -47.98 34.11 51.08
CA ILE A 3 -48.85 34.84 50.11
C ILE A 3 -47.97 35.68 49.20
N GLY A 4 -47.97 35.53 47.96
CA GLY A 4 -48.85 35.67 46.84
C GLY A 4 -47.99 35.57 45.59
N GLY A 5 -48.40 35.17 44.47
CA GLY A 5 -49.67 35.39 43.81
C GLY A 5 -49.42 35.92 42.43
N THR A 6 -49.89 35.16 41.42
CA THR A 6 -50.60 35.60 40.22
C THR A 6 -49.92 36.62 39.28
N ARG A 7 -49.97 36.55 37.94
CA ARG A 7 -50.96 36.17 36.89
C ARG A 7 -50.26 36.33 35.53
N LEU A 8 -50.45 35.41 34.60
CA LEU A 8 -51.32 35.52 33.40
C LEU A 8 -51.16 36.72 32.46
N GLY A 9 -50.85 36.43 31.23
CA GLY A 9 -51.10 37.25 30.04
C GLY A 9 -50.59 36.44 28.82
N ARG A 10 -51.31 35.74 28.17
CA ARG A 10 -52.35 35.71 27.11
C ARG A 10 -52.12 36.71 26.00
N GLY A 11 -51.98 36.16 24.79
CA GLY A 11 -52.32 36.76 23.49
C GLY A 11 -51.06 37.05 22.66
N GLY A 12 -50.96 36.62 21.47
CA GLY A 12 -51.86 36.50 20.39
C GLY A 12 -51.16 35.85 19.19
N GLN A 13 -51.90 35.03 18.57
CA GLN A 13 -51.67 34.53 17.22
C GLN A 13 -51.64 35.67 16.22
N LEU A 14 -50.70 35.60 15.27
CA LEU A 14 -50.94 36.16 13.96
C LEU A 14 -50.23 35.28 12.90
N VAL A 15 -51.07 34.55 12.24
CA VAL A 15 -50.82 33.90 10.94
C VAL A 15 -50.83 34.98 9.90
N LEU A 16 -49.81 35.02 9.06
CA LEU A 16 -49.95 35.58 7.71
C LEU A 16 -49.05 34.81 6.75
N ALA A 17 -49.75 34.23 5.83
CA ALA A 17 -49.27 33.49 4.67
C ALA A 17 -48.75 34.38 3.55
N ALA A 18 -48.09 33.70 2.65
CA ALA A 18 -47.97 34.01 1.20
C ALA A 18 -46.83 34.97 0.77
N GLY A 19 -46.08 34.43 -0.17
CA GLY A 19 -45.23 35.21 -1.03
C GLY A 19 -44.20 34.37 -1.79
N VAL A 20 -44.67 33.47 -2.64
CA VAL A 20 -43.87 32.86 -3.72
C VAL A 20 -43.49 33.97 -4.69
N TRP A 21 -42.18 34.14 -4.91
CA TRP A 21 -41.68 34.76 -6.15
C TRP A 21 -40.48 33.95 -6.67
N LEU A 22 -40.77 33.15 -7.67
CA LEU A 22 -39.80 32.68 -8.64
C LEU A 22 -39.38 33.84 -9.51
N ALA A 23 -38.12 34.17 -9.56
CA ALA A 23 -37.53 35.00 -10.60
C ALA A 23 -36.40 34.18 -11.28
N ALA A 24 -36.74 33.50 -12.34
CA ALA A 24 -35.80 33.00 -13.29
C ALA A 24 -35.26 34.16 -14.13
N LEU A 25 -33.97 34.47 -13.97
CA LEU A 25 -33.27 35.32 -14.93
C LEU A 25 -32.45 34.42 -15.87
N ALA A 26 -33.03 34.23 -17.05
CA ALA A 26 -32.30 33.73 -18.21
C ALA A 26 -31.43 34.87 -18.75
N ALA A 27 -30.11 34.72 -18.60
CA ALA A 27 -29.17 35.57 -19.32
C ALA A 27 -28.85 34.94 -20.67
N THR A 28 -29.45 35.49 -21.72
CA THR A 28 -29.08 35.25 -23.10
C THR A 28 -27.72 35.87 -23.39
N ALA A 29 -26.69 35.05 -23.56
CA ALA A 29 -25.42 35.52 -24.11
C ALA A 29 -25.52 35.62 -25.63
N ASN A 30 -25.41 36.82 -26.11
CA ASN A 30 -25.26 37.16 -27.54
C ASN A 30 -23.88 36.63 -28.02
N ALA A 31 -23.93 35.69 -28.93
CA ALA A 31 -22.79 35.35 -29.77
C ALA A 31 -22.65 36.40 -30.85
N GLN A 32 -21.60 37.21 -30.80
CA GLN A 32 -21.17 38.01 -31.94
C GLN A 32 -20.04 37.27 -32.67
N PHE A 33 -20.38 36.90 -33.88
CA PHE A 33 -19.53 36.41 -34.94
C PHE A 33 -18.53 37.52 -35.34
N PHE A 34 -17.24 37.27 -35.23
CA PHE A 34 -16.23 37.95 -36.05
C PHE A 34 -15.08 37.02 -36.40
N GLY A 35 -14.93 36.81 -37.72
CA GLY A 35 -13.62 36.72 -38.36
C GLY A 35 -12.93 35.39 -38.33
N SER A 36 -13.10 34.63 -39.39
CA SER A 36 -12.21 33.60 -39.88
C SER A 36 -10.76 34.08 -39.99
N THR A 37 -9.85 33.50 -39.20
CA THR A 37 -8.45 33.37 -39.57
C THR A 37 -8.05 31.93 -39.31
N GLN A 38 -7.44 31.35 -40.31
CA GLN A 38 -6.94 30.00 -40.46
C GLN A 38 -6.31 29.47 -39.19
N GLY A 39 -6.82 28.34 -38.69
CA GLY A 39 -6.18 27.57 -37.66
C GLY A 39 -4.93 26.88 -38.19
N PRO A 40 -3.86 26.82 -37.41
CA PRO A 40 -2.78 25.90 -37.69
C PRO A 40 -3.16 24.49 -37.29
N ASP A 41 -3.03 23.64 -38.24
CA ASP A 41 -2.69 22.24 -38.24
C ASP A 41 -3.20 21.33 -37.11
N ASN A 42 -4.03 20.41 -37.53
CA ASN A 42 -4.29 19.12 -36.92
C ASN A 42 -3.01 18.55 -36.30
N PHE A 43 -2.90 18.66 -34.99
CA PHE A 43 -2.05 17.76 -34.21
C PHE A 43 -2.76 16.40 -34.18
N THR A 44 -2.65 15.64 -35.25
CA THR A 44 -2.72 14.20 -35.17
C THR A 44 -1.59 13.77 -34.26
N LEU A 45 -1.93 13.34 -33.05
CA LEU A 45 -1.03 12.60 -32.19
C LEU A 45 -0.62 11.34 -32.95
N ARG A 46 0.52 11.44 -33.63
CA ARG A 46 1.20 10.29 -34.20
C ARG A 46 1.55 9.38 -33.04
N PRO A 47 1.09 8.12 -33.03
CA PRO A 47 1.53 7.20 -31.98
C PRO A 47 3.06 7.17 -32.02
N PRO A 48 3.73 7.17 -30.85
CA PRO A 48 5.16 7.07 -30.81
C PRO A 48 5.59 5.80 -31.53
N ARG A 49 6.46 5.95 -32.51
CA ARG A 49 7.10 4.83 -33.21
C ARG A 49 7.91 4.06 -32.18
N ASP A 50 7.60 2.77 -32.12
CA ASP A 50 8.46 1.72 -31.59
C ASP A 50 9.33 2.11 -30.38
N VAL A 51 8.68 2.20 -29.22
CA VAL A 51 9.36 1.92 -27.96
C VAL A 51 9.63 0.43 -28.02
N PRO A 52 10.91 -0.04 -27.96
CA PRO A 52 11.18 -1.46 -27.81
C PRO A 52 10.37 -1.93 -26.61
N SER A 53 9.50 -2.91 -26.82
CA SER A 53 8.75 -3.53 -25.74
C SER A 53 9.75 -4.08 -24.74
N VAL A 54 9.88 -3.38 -23.61
CA VAL A 54 10.57 -3.93 -22.46
C VAL A 54 9.77 -5.17 -22.11
N PRO A 55 10.35 -6.38 -22.14
CA PRO A 55 9.63 -7.57 -21.75
C PRO A 55 9.09 -7.34 -20.35
N PRO A 56 7.84 -7.72 -20.06
CA PRO A 56 7.27 -7.59 -18.72
C PRO A 56 8.24 -8.24 -17.73
N ALA A 57 8.52 -7.55 -16.63
CA ALA A 57 9.34 -8.09 -15.56
C ALA A 57 8.83 -9.48 -15.20
N PRO A 58 9.70 -10.49 -15.01
CA PRO A 58 9.27 -11.86 -14.77
C PRO A 58 8.43 -11.91 -13.50
N THR A 59 7.16 -12.19 -13.65
CA THR A 59 6.26 -12.52 -12.55
C THR A 59 6.74 -13.79 -11.90
N GLN A 60 7.33 -13.70 -10.73
CA GLN A 60 7.73 -14.88 -9.96
C GLN A 60 6.51 -15.47 -9.27
N SER A 61 6.29 -16.75 -9.46
CA SER A 61 5.27 -17.49 -8.72
C SER A 61 5.68 -17.58 -7.25
N LEU A 62 4.75 -17.31 -6.33
CA LEU A 62 4.93 -17.55 -4.88
C LEU A 62 5.01 -19.06 -4.55
N ILE A 63 4.94 -19.91 -5.56
CA ILE A 63 5.00 -21.35 -5.47
C ILE A 63 6.46 -21.76 -5.67
N PRO A 64 7.10 -22.44 -4.73
CA PRO A 64 8.44 -22.99 -4.94
C PRO A 64 8.42 -23.99 -6.11
N PRO A 65 9.41 -23.99 -7.02
CA PRO A 65 9.45 -24.94 -8.12
C PRO A 65 9.63 -26.36 -7.58
N SER A 66 8.66 -27.22 -7.83
CA SER A 66 8.81 -28.66 -7.68
C SER A 66 9.67 -29.19 -8.84
N GLY A 67 10.98 -29.11 -8.67
CA GLY A 67 11.94 -29.56 -9.65
C GLY A 67 12.97 -30.47 -8.99
N ASN A 68 12.69 -31.79 -8.95
CA ASN A 68 13.71 -32.81 -8.79
C ASN A 68 14.57 -32.82 -10.05
N VAL A 69 15.68 -32.11 -10.04
CA VAL A 69 16.76 -32.29 -10.99
C VAL A 69 17.82 -33.14 -10.28
N ALA A 70 17.82 -34.44 -10.55
CA ALA A 70 18.90 -35.33 -10.16
C ALA A 70 20.17 -34.97 -10.92
N PRO A 71 21.32 -34.77 -10.27
CA PRO A 71 22.59 -34.60 -10.96
C PRO A 71 23.02 -35.98 -11.52
N LYS A 72 23.27 -36.03 -12.83
CA LYS A 72 23.98 -37.14 -13.46
C LYS A 72 25.45 -37.13 -13.01
N GLY A 73 25.79 -37.97 -12.04
CA GLY A 73 27.16 -38.31 -11.71
C GLY A 73 27.57 -39.63 -12.39
N PRO A 74 28.88 -39.88 -12.59
CA PRO A 74 29.38 -41.03 -13.38
C PRO A 74 29.17 -42.35 -12.69
N LEU A 75 28.87 -43.38 -13.51
CA LEU A 75 28.66 -44.75 -13.12
C LEU A 75 29.94 -45.39 -12.52
N LEU A 76 29.84 -45.89 -11.30
CA LEU A 76 30.82 -46.84 -10.72
C LEU A 76 30.17 -48.25 -10.62
N PRO A 77 30.97 -49.31 -10.72
CA PRO A 77 30.48 -50.66 -10.99
C PRO A 77 29.82 -51.33 -9.79
N SER A 78 28.81 -52.15 -10.11
CA SER A 78 27.99 -52.96 -9.22
C SER A 78 28.78 -54.01 -8.44
N LEU A 79 28.59 -54.04 -7.11
CA LEU A 79 28.92 -55.16 -6.23
C LEU A 79 27.65 -55.99 -5.92
N PRO A 80 27.77 -57.31 -5.69
CA PRO A 80 26.63 -58.23 -5.67
C PRO A 80 25.76 -58.11 -4.41
N ALA A 81 24.48 -58.36 -4.62
CA ALA A 81 23.40 -58.33 -3.64
C ALA A 81 23.63 -59.31 -2.48
N ALA A 82 23.67 -58.81 -1.25
CA ALA A 82 23.39 -59.57 -0.04
C ALA A 82 21.91 -59.45 0.30
N ALA A 83 21.22 -60.56 0.34
CA ALA A 83 19.81 -60.65 0.73
C ALA A 83 19.65 -60.21 2.19
N ASN A 84 18.84 -59.22 2.44
CA ASN A 84 18.31 -58.86 3.76
C ASN A 84 16.82 -59.24 3.82
N PRO A 85 16.42 -60.18 4.71
CA PRO A 85 15.01 -60.43 4.99
C PRO A 85 14.56 -59.45 6.12
N GLY A 86 13.90 -58.40 5.76
CA GLY A 86 13.32 -57.47 6.69
C GLY A 86 12.44 -56.49 5.95
N ALA A 87 11.26 -56.95 5.53
CA ALA A 87 10.20 -56.06 5.08
C ALA A 87 9.80 -55.14 6.26
N GLN A 88 10.38 -53.96 6.32
CA GLN A 88 9.81 -52.89 7.17
C GLN A 88 8.51 -52.50 6.52
N ALA A 89 7.42 -52.88 7.18
CA ALA A 89 6.10 -52.38 6.90
C ALA A 89 6.18 -50.87 6.95
N HIS A 90 5.97 -50.19 5.81
CA HIS A 90 5.69 -48.77 5.77
C HIS A 90 4.41 -48.57 6.59
N THR A 91 4.55 -48.11 7.82
CA THR A 91 3.44 -47.62 8.63
C THR A 91 2.76 -46.52 7.84
N ALA A 92 1.58 -46.85 7.32
CA ALA A 92 0.67 -45.84 6.78
C ALA A 92 0.51 -44.73 7.82
N PRO A 93 0.45 -43.45 7.43
CA PRO A 93 0.24 -42.37 8.37
C PRO A 93 -1.04 -42.66 9.16
N THR A 94 -0.86 -42.91 10.46
CA THR A 94 -1.94 -43.19 11.40
C THR A 94 -2.88 -41.97 11.36
N ALA A 95 -4.11 -42.18 10.94
CA ALA A 95 -5.14 -41.12 11.03
C ALA A 95 -5.21 -40.63 12.49
N PRO A 96 -5.29 -39.33 12.73
CA PRO A 96 -5.32 -38.81 14.08
C PRO A 96 -6.51 -39.45 14.81
N SER A 97 -6.22 -40.11 15.96
CA SER A 97 -7.27 -40.71 16.80
C SER A 97 -8.17 -39.60 17.34
N VAL A 98 -9.47 -39.67 17.00
CA VAL A 98 -10.47 -38.70 17.48
C VAL A 98 -10.79 -39.04 18.95
N PRO A 99 -10.57 -38.13 19.92
CA PRO A 99 -10.98 -38.34 21.31
C PRO A 99 -12.49 -38.56 21.42
N ALA A 100 -12.92 -39.43 22.32
CA ALA A 100 -14.33 -39.72 22.48
C ALA A 100 -15.15 -38.46 22.77
N GLY A 101 -16.23 -38.25 22.00
CA GLY A 101 -17.10 -37.08 22.14
C GLY A 101 -16.54 -35.75 21.58
N GLN A 102 -15.45 -35.77 20.90
CA GLN A 102 -14.86 -34.60 20.22
C GLN A 102 -14.72 -34.80 18.70
N GLY A 103 -14.62 -33.73 17.95
CA GLY A 103 -14.27 -33.77 16.53
C GLY A 103 -12.87 -33.26 16.31
N VAL A 104 -12.23 -33.70 15.25
CA VAL A 104 -10.94 -33.17 14.77
C VAL A 104 -11.17 -32.46 13.45
N LEU A 105 -10.95 -31.15 13.43
CA LEU A 105 -11.02 -30.33 12.22
C LEU A 105 -9.60 -30.04 11.72
N ALA A 106 -9.18 -30.71 10.64
CA ALA A 106 -7.96 -30.41 9.92
C ALA A 106 -8.25 -29.36 8.86
N VAL A 107 -7.53 -28.23 8.88
CA VAL A 107 -7.70 -27.15 7.92
C VAL A 107 -6.44 -26.93 7.10
N SER A 108 -6.63 -26.50 5.87
CA SER A 108 -5.55 -26.05 4.99
C SER A 108 -6.06 -24.91 4.13
N ALA A 109 -5.16 -24.12 3.54
CA ALA A 109 -5.52 -23.07 2.62
C ALA A 109 -4.77 -23.16 1.31
N ARG A 110 -5.38 -22.64 0.26
CA ARG A 110 -4.81 -22.48 -1.07
C ARG A 110 -5.17 -21.11 -1.64
N PHE A 111 -4.43 -20.62 -2.61
CA PHE A 111 -4.70 -19.32 -3.23
C PHE A 111 -6.00 -19.32 -4.05
N GLY A 112 -6.36 -20.43 -4.66
CA GLY A 112 -7.57 -20.61 -5.46
C GLY A 112 -7.80 -22.06 -5.80
N HIS A 113 -8.93 -22.39 -6.49
CA HIS A 113 -9.37 -23.78 -6.72
C HIS A 113 -8.29 -24.66 -7.35
N ASP A 114 -7.61 -24.15 -8.35
CA ASP A 114 -6.58 -24.90 -9.13
C ASP A 114 -5.14 -24.49 -8.76
N LEU A 115 -4.97 -23.78 -7.65
CA LEU A 115 -3.66 -23.32 -7.18
C LEU A 115 -3.17 -24.19 -6.02
N PRO A 116 -1.84 -24.32 -5.83
CA PRO A 116 -1.25 -25.10 -4.76
C PRO A 116 -1.65 -24.60 -3.36
N ALA A 117 -1.47 -25.47 -2.38
CA ALA A 117 -1.65 -25.14 -0.97
C ALA A 117 -0.64 -24.07 -0.51
N ILE A 118 -1.07 -23.21 0.40
CA ILE A 118 -0.23 -22.23 1.06
C ILE A 118 0.57 -22.95 2.15
N ASN A 119 1.90 -23.00 2.00
CA ASN A 119 2.77 -23.80 2.87
C ASN A 119 3.32 -23.06 4.10
N GLY A 120 2.83 -21.85 4.39
CA GLY A 120 3.26 -21.09 5.56
C GLY A 120 2.65 -19.70 5.62
N GLY A 121 2.91 -18.99 6.73
CA GLY A 121 2.42 -17.62 6.93
C GLY A 121 0.93 -17.50 7.24
N LEU A 122 0.23 -18.62 7.38
CA LEU A 122 -1.19 -18.64 7.73
C LEU A 122 -1.42 -18.45 9.22
N HIS A 123 -2.47 -17.71 9.53
CA HIS A 123 -2.96 -17.47 10.87
C HIS A 123 -4.42 -17.88 10.96
N TRP A 124 -4.70 -18.85 11.80
CA TRP A 124 -6.01 -19.46 11.96
C TRP A 124 -6.65 -19.03 13.26
N ARG A 125 -7.95 -18.66 13.20
CA ARG A 125 -8.78 -18.37 14.36
C ARG A 125 -10.08 -19.13 14.26
N VAL A 126 -10.43 -19.83 15.34
CA VAL A 126 -11.66 -20.60 15.45
C VAL A 126 -12.55 -19.96 16.51
N TYR A 127 -13.74 -19.57 16.10
CA TYR A 127 -14.74 -18.97 16.96
C TYR A 127 -15.90 -19.91 17.10
N ARG A 128 -16.40 -20.09 18.33
CA ARG A 128 -17.65 -20.81 18.58
C ARG A 128 -18.81 -19.85 18.43
N THR A 129 -19.82 -20.27 17.68
CA THR A 129 -21.07 -19.51 17.52
C THR A 129 -22.04 -19.91 18.64
N GLU A 130 -22.49 -18.96 19.43
CA GLU A 130 -23.53 -19.15 20.43
C GLU A 130 -24.87 -18.69 19.89
N PRO A 131 -25.99 -19.34 20.22
CA PRO A 131 -27.30 -19.05 19.62
C PRO A 131 -27.79 -17.61 19.79
N ASN A 132 -27.34 -16.91 20.84
CA ASN A 132 -27.76 -15.54 21.18
C ASN A 132 -26.59 -14.62 21.53
N GLY A 133 -25.38 -14.97 21.14
CA GLY A 133 -24.15 -14.25 21.51
C GLY A 133 -23.24 -13.89 20.34
N LEU A 134 -22.25 -13.05 20.63
CA LEU A 134 -21.16 -12.78 19.70
C LEU A 134 -20.24 -14.02 19.59
N PRO A 135 -19.66 -14.29 18.41
CA PRO A 135 -18.72 -15.39 18.24
C PRO A 135 -17.54 -15.27 19.23
N ARG A 136 -17.29 -16.34 20.00
CA ARG A 136 -16.22 -16.39 20.98
C ARG A 136 -15.01 -17.12 20.42
N LEU A 137 -13.81 -16.50 20.47
CA LEU A 137 -12.54 -17.13 20.10
C LEU A 137 -12.27 -18.32 21.04
N VAL A 138 -12.10 -19.51 20.48
CA VAL A 138 -11.81 -20.74 21.21
C VAL A 138 -10.44 -21.34 20.91
N LYS A 139 -9.91 -21.12 19.70
CA LYS A 139 -8.58 -21.58 19.28
C LYS A 139 -7.96 -20.58 18.33
N GLU A 140 -6.63 -20.48 18.41
CA GLU A 140 -5.81 -19.69 17.51
C GLU A 140 -4.51 -20.43 17.26
N GLU A 141 -4.12 -20.60 15.99
CA GLU A 141 -2.87 -21.27 15.62
C GLU A 141 -2.25 -20.65 14.37
N LYS A 142 -0.91 -20.78 14.25
CA LYS A 142 -0.13 -20.40 13.08
C LYS A 142 0.42 -21.66 12.43
N GLY A 143 0.35 -21.75 11.12
CA GLY A 143 0.88 -22.88 10.39
C GLY A 143 0.09 -23.17 9.12
N ALA A 144 0.66 -24.01 8.26
CA ALA A 144 0.08 -24.30 6.94
C ALA A 144 -1.21 -25.13 7.03
N ALA A 145 -1.25 -26.13 7.95
CA ALA A 145 -2.35 -27.10 8.02
C ALA A 145 -2.54 -27.60 9.46
N PRO A 146 -3.01 -26.75 10.40
CA PRO A 146 -3.25 -27.19 11.77
C PRO A 146 -4.48 -28.09 11.88
N SER A 147 -4.56 -28.82 12.99
CA SER A 147 -5.70 -29.65 13.33
C SER A 147 -6.28 -29.23 14.69
N PHE A 148 -7.54 -28.90 14.72
CA PHE A 148 -8.24 -28.46 15.92
C PHE A 148 -9.09 -29.55 16.49
N VAL A 149 -8.86 -29.91 17.76
CA VAL A 149 -9.74 -30.78 18.53
C VAL A 149 -10.82 -29.91 19.18
N LEU A 150 -12.09 -30.14 18.82
CA LEU A 150 -13.21 -29.28 19.18
C LEU A 150 -14.43 -30.14 19.59
N PRO A 151 -15.23 -29.71 20.57
CA PRO A 151 -16.53 -30.28 20.79
C PRO A 151 -17.44 -30.14 19.55
N PRO A 152 -18.37 -31.07 19.29
CA PRO A 152 -19.35 -30.90 18.23
C PRO A 152 -20.13 -29.60 18.38
N GLY A 153 -20.39 -28.93 17.27
CA GLY A 153 -21.09 -27.64 17.30
C GLY A 153 -20.81 -26.77 16.06
N ALA A 154 -21.41 -25.58 16.06
CA ALA A 154 -21.22 -24.57 15.01
C ALA A 154 -20.05 -23.66 15.34
N TYR A 155 -19.15 -23.50 14.37
CA TYR A 155 -17.95 -22.66 14.47
C TYR A 155 -17.83 -21.76 13.27
N VAL A 156 -17.11 -20.69 13.46
CA VAL A 156 -16.64 -19.80 12.39
C VAL A 156 -15.12 -19.87 12.41
N VAL A 157 -14.53 -20.33 11.30
CA VAL A 157 -13.09 -20.42 11.14
C VAL A 157 -12.61 -19.32 10.22
N SER A 158 -11.65 -18.54 10.68
CA SER A 158 -10.99 -17.48 9.90
C SER A 158 -9.56 -17.90 9.60
N ALA A 159 -9.19 -17.83 8.33
CA ALA A 159 -7.83 -18.03 7.85
C ALA A 159 -7.30 -16.69 7.33
N GLY A 160 -6.18 -16.22 7.88
CA GLY A 160 -5.50 -14.99 7.47
C GLY A 160 -4.15 -15.27 6.83
N PHE A 161 -3.81 -14.51 5.79
CA PHE A 161 -2.53 -14.54 5.11
C PHE A 161 -2.11 -13.11 4.75
N GLY A 162 -1.26 -12.53 5.58
CA GLY A 162 -0.95 -11.09 5.49
C GLY A 162 -2.19 -10.23 5.72
N LEU A 163 -2.53 -9.36 4.76
CA LEU A 163 -3.74 -8.55 4.77
C LEU A 163 -4.96 -9.27 4.17
N ALA A 164 -4.77 -10.41 3.53
CA ALA A 164 -5.84 -11.23 3.00
C ALA A 164 -6.43 -12.14 4.10
N SER A 165 -7.74 -12.32 4.09
CA SER A 165 -8.39 -13.25 4.99
C SER A 165 -9.67 -13.81 4.40
N VAL A 166 -10.02 -15.01 4.80
CA VAL A 166 -11.30 -15.65 4.49
C VAL A 166 -11.91 -16.20 5.77
N THR A 167 -13.23 -16.16 5.85
CA THR A 167 -13.97 -16.67 6.99
C THR A 167 -15.06 -17.61 6.50
N LYS A 168 -15.18 -18.80 7.13
CA LYS A 168 -16.14 -19.85 6.75
C LYS A 168 -16.82 -20.40 7.98
N ALA A 169 -18.13 -20.60 7.89
CA ALA A 169 -18.90 -21.34 8.90
C ALA A 169 -18.66 -22.85 8.70
N VAL A 170 -18.33 -23.54 9.78
CA VAL A 170 -18.04 -24.98 9.79
C VAL A 170 -18.84 -25.65 10.90
N GLN A 171 -19.55 -26.72 10.55
CA GLN A 171 -20.24 -27.58 11.51
C GLN A 171 -19.31 -28.73 11.89
N VAL A 172 -18.78 -28.71 13.13
CA VAL A 172 -17.91 -29.77 13.64
C VAL A 172 -18.81 -30.91 14.19
N ARG A 173 -18.49 -32.14 13.73
CA ARG A 173 -19.13 -33.39 14.20
C ARG A 173 -18.14 -34.19 15.05
N ALA A 174 -18.58 -35.23 15.75
CA ALA A 174 -17.71 -36.11 16.52
C ALA A 174 -16.93 -37.08 15.62
N GLU A 175 -16.28 -36.54 14.61
CA GLU A 175 -15.48 -37.27 13.57
C GLU A 175 -14.30 -36.43 13.10
N ALA A 176 -13.37 -37.04 12.39
CA ALA A 176 -12.29 -36.32 11.71
C ALA A 176 -12.81 -35.69 10.42
N MET A 177 -12.64 -34.39 10.28
CA MET A 177 -13.07 -33.59 9.16
C MET A 177 -11.88 -32.85 8.55
N LYS A 178 -11.90 -32.69 7.23
CA LYS A 178 -10.95 -31.84 6.49
C LYS A 178 -11.71 -30.70 5.82
N ASP A 179 -11.16 -29.49 5.91
CA ASP A 179 -11.70 -28.34 5.18
C ASP A 179 -10.58 -27.53 4.52
N VAL A 180 -10.84 -27.07 3.31
CA VAL A 180 -9.89 -26.28 2.51
C VAL A 180 -10.45 -24.88 2.34
N PHE A 181 -9.61 -23.87 2.64
CA PHE A 181 -9.92 -22.46 2.53
C PHE A 181 -9.26 -21.88 1.29
N GLU A 182 -10.00 -21.16 0.48
CA GLU A 182 -9.48 -20.44 -0.66
C GLU A 182 -9.25 -18.98 -0.25
N ILE A 183 -7.99 -18.55 -0.26
CA ILE A 183 -7.59 -17.18 0.06
C ILE A 183 -7.06 -16.56 -1.23
N PRO A 184 -7.89 -15.79 -1.96
CA PRO A 184 -7.45 -15.15 -3.18
C PRO A 184 -6.49 -14.00 -2.83
N ALA A 185 -5.21 -14.32 -2.72
CA ALA A 185 -4.16 -13.39 -2.33
C ALA A 185 -2.97 -13.46 -3.28
N GLY A 186 -2.28 -12.35 -3.43
CA GLY A 186 -1.00 -12.22 -4.08
C GLY A 186 0.02 -11.54 -3.18
N GLY A 187 1.17 -11.23 -3.74
CA GLY A 187 2.22 -10.47 -3.08
C GLY A 187 2.62 -9.26 -3.91
N LEU A 188 2.81 -8.14 -3.25
CA LEU A 188 3.31 -6.91 -3.85
C LEU A 188 4.67 -6.56 -3.27
N ARG A 189 5.66 -6.37 -4.13
CA ARG A 189 6.97 -5.84 -3.77
C ARG A 189 7.19 -4.52 -4.48
N ILE A 190 7.58 -3.47 -3.76
CA ILE A 190 7.69 -2.12 -4.28
C ILE A 190 9.15 -1.67 -4.22
N GLU A 191 9.60 -1.03 -5.29
CA GLU A 191 10.92 -0.42 -5.40
C GLU A 191 10.82 1.00 -5.93
N GLY A 192 11.55 1.95 -5.31
CA GLY A 192 11.67 3.33 -5.77
C GLY A 192 12.96 3.57 -6.53
N ARG A 193 12.90 4.36 -7.59
CA ARG A 193 14.05 4.76 -8.42
C ARG A 193 14.04 6.25 -8.76
N VAL A 194 15.24 6.77 -9.01
CA VAL A 194 15.45 8.07 -9.69
C VAL A 194 16.32 7.77 -10.93
N GLY A 195 15.74 7.91 -12.11
CA GLY A 195 16.36 7.37 -13.31
C GLY A 195 16.64 5.87 -13.17
N ASP A 196 17.88 5.44 -13.40
CA ASP A 196 18.30 4.04 -13.27
C ASP A 196 18.76 3.69 -11.84
N ALA A 197 18.93 4.69 -10.98
CA ALA A 197 19.42 4.48 -9.62
C ALA A 197 18.30 4.07 -8.67
N ARG A 198 18.52 2.98 -7.90
CA ARG A 198 17.62 2.56 -6.83
C ARG A 198 17.74 3.53 -5.66
N ILE A 199 16.61 3.96 -5.10
CA ILE A 199 16.58 4.77 -3.90
C ILE A 199 16.90 3.89 -2.70
N PRO A 200 17.89 4.27 -1.85
CA PRO A 200 18.25 3.48 -0.67
C PRO A 200 17.10 3.33 0.32
N GLN A 201 17.11 2.20 1.04
CA GLN A 201 16.20 1.96 2.14
C GLN A 201 16.36 3.07 3.21
N GLY A 202 15.26 3.52 3.78
CA GLY A 202 15.20 4.61 4.76
C GLY A 202 15.10 6.01 4.16
N GLN A 203 15.30 6.17 2.84
CA GLN A 203 15.05 7.45 2.16
C GLN A 203 13.70 7.50 1.45
N ILE A 204 13.03 6.36 1.29
CA ILE A 204 11.75 6.24 0.62
C ILE A 204 10.83 5.34 1.44
N SER A 205 9.56 5.67 1.45
CA SER A 205 8.49 4.85 2.05
C SER A 205 7.28 4.82 1.14
N PHE A 206 6.46 3.77 1.30
CA PHE A 206 5.27 3.59 0.50
C PHE A 206 4.06 3.41 1.40
N ASP A 207 2.97 4.06 1.02
CA ASP A 207 1.65 3.85 1.59
C ASP A 207 0.75 3.19 0.54
N LEU A 208 0.02 2.16 0.94
CA LEU A 208 -0.82 1.38 0.06
C LEU A 208 -2.29 1.60 0.38
N TYR A 209 -3.07 1.86 -0.64
CA TYR A 209 -4.51 2.13 -0.54
C TYR A 209 -5.29 1.15 -1.42
N LYS A 210 -6.50 0.82 -1.02
CA LYS A 210 -7.40 -0.02 -1.81
C LYS A 210 -8.08 0.83 -2.89
N GLY A 211 -8.22 0.26 -4.09
CA GLY A 211 -8.83 0.92 -5.25
C GLY A 211 -7.90 1.86 -5.99
N SER A 212 -8.40 2.55 -7.01
CA SER A 212 -7.64 3.50 -7.81
C SER A 212 -7.48 4.86 -7.11
N GLN A 213 -6.41 5.58 -7.42
CA GLN A 213 -6.18 6.94 -6.95
C GLN A 213 -7.27 7.92 -7.41
N PHE A 214 -7.98 7.62 -8.52
CA PHE A 214 -9.02 8.46 -9.09
C PHE A 214 -10.42 8.22 -8.48
N GLU A 215 -10.58 7.20 -7.65
CA GLU A 215 -11.85 6.98 -6.96
C GLU A 215 -12.06 8.03 -5.86
N PRO A 216 -13.25 8.67 -5.80
CA PRO A 216 -13.52 9.70 -4.80
C PRO A 216 -13.63 9.12 -3.37
N GLY A 217 -13.38 9.96 -2.37
CA GLY A 217 -13.54 9.68 -0.95
C GLY A 217 -12.24 9.70 -0.17
N ASP A 218 -12.36 9.88 1.14
CA ASP A 218 -11.24 9.77 2.08
C ASP A 218 -10.82 8.32 2.21
N LYS A 219 -9.61 8.03 1.76
CA LYS A 219 -9.05 6.68 1.82
C LYS A 219 -8.01 6.62 2.94
N ARG A 220 -8.19 5.64 3.81
CA ARG A 220 -7.13 5.29 4.76
C ARG A 220 -6.20 4.26 4.11
N PRO A 221 -4.88 4.37 4.31
CA PRO A 221 -3.96 3.37 3.84
C PRO A 221 -4.26 2.03 4.52
N ILE A 222 -4.22 0.95 3.75
CA ILE A 222 -4.34 -0.42 4.28
C ILE A 222 -3.01 -0.93 4.82
N ALA A 223 -1.89 -0.35 4.35
CA ALA A 223 -0.56 -0.52 4.90
C ALA A 223 0.22 0.78 4.70
N SER A 224 1.05 1.16 5.68
CA SER A 224 1.84 2.39 5.67
C SER A 224 3.29 2.11 6.01
N ALA A 225 4.17 3.04 5.63
CA ALA A 225 5.60 2.97 5.91
C ALA A 225 6.25 1.67 5.39
N ILE A 226 5.75 1.12 4.28
CA ILE A 226 6.34 -0.02 3.61
C ILE A 226 7.72 0.40 3.10
N MET A 227 8.73 -0.42 3.32
CA MET A 227 10.08 -0.14 2.85
C MET A 227 10.33 -0.75 1.47
N THR A 228 11.30 -0.20 0.76
CA THR A 228 11.69 -0.73 -0.54
C THR A 228 12.16 -2.19 -0.42
N GLY A 229 11.56 -3.07 -1.24
CA GLY A 229 11.86 -4.51 -1.25
C GLY A 229 11.03 -5.36 -0.30
N ASP A 230 10.26 -4.78 0.61
CA ASP A 230 9.31 -5.53 1.45
C ASP A 230 8.21 -6.16 0.61
N ILE A 231 7.79 -7.36 1.00
CA ILE A 231 6.67 -8.06 0.37
C ILE A 231 5.43 -7.87 1.23
N VAL A 232 4.40 -7.28 0.66
CA VAL A 232 3.09 -7.14 1.28
C VAL A 232 2.14 -8.15 0.66
N LEU A 233 1.56 -9.03 1.48
CA LEU A 233 0.57 -10.01 1.04
C LEU A 233 -0.82 -9.38 1.08
N LEU A 234 -1.51 -9.38 -0.06
CA LEU A 234 -2.75 -8.64 -0.30
C LEU A 234 -3.86 -9.55 -0.82
N PRO A 235 -5.14 -9.24 -0.56
CA PRO A 235 -6.22 -9.79 -1.37
C PRO A 235 -6.06 -9.40 -2.83
N GLU A 236 -6.50 -10.26 -3.76
CA GLU A 236 -6.61 -9.86 -5.17
C GLU A 236 -7.39 -8.56 -5.32
N GLY A 237 -6.92 -7.65 -6.18
CA GLY A 237 -7.64 -6.42 -6.44
C GLY A 237 -6.81 -5.29 -7.04
N ALA A 238 -7.48 -4.14 -7.16
CA ALA A 238 -6.85 -2.89 -7.56
C ALA A 238 -6.43 -2.11 -6.31
N TYR A 239 -5.26 -1.52 -6.39
CA TYR A 239 -4.64 -0.72 -5.34
C TYR A 239 -3.97 0.49 -5.93
N HIS A 240 -3.71 1.51 -5.13
CA HIS A 240 -2.78 2.55 -5.50
C HIS A 240 -1.70 2.74 -4.42
N ILE A 241 -0.51 3.02 -4.89
CA ILE A 241 0.68 3.25 -4.10
C ILE A 241 0.91 4.75 -4.04
N VAL A 242 1.13 5.29 -2.85
CA VAL A 242 1.68 6.63 -2.63
C VAL A 242 3.12 6.43 -2.18
N SER A 243 4.05 6.85 -3.02
CA SER A 243 5.49 6.74 -2.78
C SER A 243 6.04 8.08 -2.34
N ASN A 244 6.67 8.14 -1.17
CA ASN A 244 7.22 9.35 -0.57
C ASN A 244 8.75 9.22 -0.52
N TYR A 245 9.44 9.98 -1.37
CA TYR A 245 10.90 10.06 -1.35
C TYR A 245 11.33 11.26 -0.53
N GLY A 246 11.89 11.01 0.65
CA GLY A 246 12.12 12.02 1.66
C GLY A 246 10.82 12.48 2.34
N ASP A 247 10.87 13.66 2.91
CA ASP A 247 9.80 14.25 3.74
C ASP A 247 9.33 15.63 3.24
N ALA A 248 9.62 15.95 1.98
CA ALA A 248 9.17 17.19 1.35
C ALA A 248 8.07 16.90 0.30
N ASN A 249 8.31 17.23 -0.97
CA ASN A 249 7.29 17.15 -2.01
C ASN A 249 7.56 16.10 -3.10
N ALA A 250 8.59 15.27 -2.97
CA ALA A 250 8.91 14.24 -3.94
C ALA A 250 8.00 13.01 -3.74
N THR A 251 6.71 13.16 -4.06
CA THR A 251 5.67 12.15 -3.94
C THR A 251 5.18 11.72 -5.31
N VAL A 252 5.05 10.40 -5.50
CA VAL A 252 4.49 9.80 -6.72
C VAL A 252 3.33 8.88 -6.36
N ARG A 253 2.28 8.89 -7.18
CA ARG A 253 1.13 7.98 -7.06
C ARG A 253 1.07 7.08 -8.27
N SER A 254 0.79 5.80 -8.06
CA SER A 254 0.68 4.81 -9.13
C SER A 254 -0.37 3.77 -8.80
N ASP A 255 -1.23 3.47 -9.76
CA ASP A 255 -2.19 2.38 -9.64
C ASP A 255 -1.53 1.05 -9.99
N ILE A 256 -1.92 -0.01 -9.29
CA ILE A 256 -1.43 -1.37 -9.48
C ILE A 256 -2.56 -2.37 -9.30
N ARG A 257 -2.44 -3.51 -9.97
CA ARG A 257 -3.32 -4.65 -9.78
C ARG A 257 -2.53 -5.83 -9.21
N ASP A 258 -3.01 -6.38 -8.10
CA ASP A 258 -2.48 -7.60 -7.51
C ASP A 258 -3.28 -8.81 -8.01
N GLU A 259 -2.58 -9.90 -8.34
CA GLU A 259 -3.15 -11.13 -8.90
C GLU A 259 -2.92 -12.30 -7.96
N VAL A 260 -3.89 -13.22 -7.93
CA VAL A 260 -3.86 -14.41 -7.07
C VAL A 260 -2.63 -15.28 -7.34
N GLY A 261 -1.93 -15.64 -6.27
CA GLY A 261 -0.79 -16.58 -6.31
C GLY A 261 0.46 -16.04 -6.99
N LYS A 262 0.51 -14.74 -7.32
CA LYS A 262 1.65 -14.10 -7.97
C LYS A 262 2.34 -13.10 -7.04
N LEU A 263 3.63 -12.90 -7.28
CA LEU A 263 4.37 -11.77 -6.73
C LEU A 263 4.45 -10.70 -7.82
N THR A 264 3.83 -9.56 -7.56
CA THR A 264 3.85 -8.39 -8.44
C THR A 264 4.98 -7.47 -8.01
N ASP A 265 5.90 -7.19 -8.93
CA ASP A 265 6.99 -6.22 -8.72
C ASP A 265 6.59 -4.86 -9.28
N ALA A 266 6.51 -3.85 -8.42
CA ALA A 266 6.18 -2.48 -8.78
C ALA A 266 7.41 -1.58 -8.66
N THR A 267 7.79 -0.92 -9.76
CA THR A 267 8.86 0.08 -9.77
C THR A 267 8.25 1.47 -9.87
N ILE A 268 8.52 2.32 -8.88
CA ILE A 268 8.06 3.72 -8.85
C ILE A 268 9.23 4.64 -9.19
N ASN A 269 9.11 5.37 -10.30
CA ASN A 269 10.13 6.31 -10.73
C ASN A 269 9.83 7.71 -10.22
N HIS A 270 10.74 8.26 -9.41
CA HIS A 270 10.70 9.62 -8.93
C HIS A 270 11.48 10.53 -9.86
N ARG A 271 10.96 11.73 -10.07
CA ARG A 271 11.67 12.84 -10.70
C ARG A 271 12.07 13.82 -9.59
N ALA A 272 13.22 13.61 -8.98
CA ALA A 272 13.65 14.31 -7.80
C ALA A 272 15.17 14.33 -7.71
N ALA A 273 15.70 15.16 -6.81
CA ALA A 273 17.12 15.17 -6.46
C ALA A 273 17.32 15.61 -5.01
N ILE A 274 18.49 15.29 -4.45
CA ILE A 274 18.92 15.72 -3.14
C ILE A 274 19.61 17.08 -3.27
N ILE A 275 19.07 18.09 -2.60
CA ILE A 275 19.64 19.44 -2.56
C ILE A 275 20.23 19.71 -1.18
N THR A 276 21.48 20.08 -1.14
CA THR A 276 22.16 20.56 0.08
C THR A 276 22.20 22.09 0.04
N LEU A 277 21.57 22.74 1.01
CA LEU A 277 21.55 24.22 1.08
C LEU A 277 22.73 24.72 1.90
N LYS A 278 23.24 25.89 1.54
CA LYS A 278 24.42 26.46 2.13
C LYS A 278 24.34 27.99 2.09
N LEU A 279 24.40 28.64 3.24
CA LEU A 279 24.51 30.11 3.32
C LEU A 279 25.98 30.49 3.45
N VAL A 280 26.52 31.25 2.49
CA VAL A 280 27.92 31.62 2.44
C VAL A 280 28.11 33.11 2.27
N ASN A 281 29.28 33.67 2.68
CA ASN A 281 29.60 35.08 2.45
C ASN A 281 30.01 35.35 1.00
N GLU A 282 30.67 34.39 0.40
CA GLU A 282 31.13 34.39 -1.00
C GLU A 282 31.04 33.00 -1.59
N ARG A 283 31.02 32.87 -2.90
CA ARG A 283 30.94 31.58 -3.59
C ARG A 283 32.08 30.66 -3.18
N GLY A 284 31.78 29.40 -2.87
CA GLY A 284 32.72 28.42 -2.37
C GLY A 284 33.20 28.68 -0.94
N GLY A 285 32.65 29.67 -0.27
CA GLY A 285 32.98 29.99 1.12
C GLY A 285 32.43 29.02 2.13
N GLU A 286 32.82 29.23 3.39
CA GLU A 286 32.38 28.42 4.52
C GLU A 286 30.88 28.67 4.83
N ALA A 287 30.15 27.60 5.15
CA ALA A 287 28.73 27.70 5.47
C ALA A 287 28.50 28.27 6.86
N ARG A 288 27.55 29.17 7.00
CA ARG A 288 27.15 29.74 8.28
C ARG A 288 26.33 28.75 9.10
N ALA A 289 26.79 28.49 10.32
CA ALA A 289 26.04 27.69 11.28
C ALA A 289 24.73 28.36 11.70
N ASN A 290 23.84 27.58 12.36
CA ASN A 290 22.58 28.07 12.94
C ASN A 290 21.66 28.83 11.95
N THR A 291 21.76 28.50 10.67
CA THR A 291 20.88 29.07 9.64
C THR A 291 19.54 28.36 9.64
N GLN A 292 18.45 29.12 9.70
CA GLN A 292 17.09 28.63 9.51
C GLN A 292 16.74 28.74 8.02
N TRP A 293 16.19 27.66 7.48
CA TRP A 293 15.87 27.53 6.08
C TRP A 293 14.39 27.32 5.85
N SER A 294 13.85 27.99 4.85
CA SER A 294 12.54 27.70 4.29
C SER A 294 12.70 27.53 2.78
N VAL A 295 12.25 26.39 2.25
CA VAL A 295 12.20 26.13 0.82
C VAL A 295 10.78 26.31 0.35
N LEU A 296 10.58 27.11 -0.69
CA LEU A 296 9.27 27.49 -1.19
C LEU A 296 9.13 27.12 -2.68
N THR A 297 7.87 26.91 -3.09
CA THR A 297 7.53 26.94 -4.52
C THR A 297 7.64 28.36 -5.08
N PRO A 298 7.68 28.55 -6.40
CA PRO A 298 7.59 29.88 -7.02
C PRO A 298 6.31 30.64 -6.63
N GLY A 299 5.24 29.91 -6.25
CA GLY A 299 3.97 30.49 -5.77
C GLY A 299 4.01 31.00 -4.32
N GLY A 300 5.09 30.71 -3.58
CA GLY A 300 5.28 31.13 -2.19
C GLY A 300 4.84 30.09 -1.14
N ASP A 301 4.41 28.89 -1.57
CA ASP A 301 4.06 27.81 -0.62
C ASP A 301 5.32 27.22 -0.01
N VAL A 302 5.36 27.11 1.32
CA VAL A 302 6.47 26.48 2.03
C VAL A 302 6.41 24.96 1.86
N ILE A 303 7.45 24.39 1.27
CA ILE A 303 7.61 22.96 1.03
C ILE A 303 8.35 22.29 2.20
N LYS A 304 9.41 22.92 2.69
CA LYS A 304 10.25 22.35 3.75
C LYS A 304 10.90 23.45 4.58
N GLU A 305 10.94 23.21 5.89
CA GLU A 305 11.74 24.00 6.81
C GLU A 305 12.81 23.13 7.45
N SER A 306 13.97 23.70 7.72
CA SER A 306 15.10 23.00 8.34
C SER A 306 16.04 24.01 9.03
N ILE A 307 16.92 23.49 9.89
CA ILE A 307 17.93 24.28 10.58
C ILE A 307 19.28 23.60 10.44
N GLY A 308 20.31 24.35 10.16
CA GLY A 308 21.68 23.84 10.06
C GLY A 308 22.53 24.57 9.00
N ALA A 309 23.81 24.24 8.98
CA ALA A 309 24.75 24.79 7.98
C ALA A 309 24.60 24.11 6.62
N PHE A 310 24.24 22.80 6.60
CA PHE A 310 24.15 21.96 5.41
C PHE A 310 22.88 21.09 5.41
N PRO A 311 21.67 21.65 5.48
CA PRO A 311 20.48 20.84 5.45
C PRO A 311 20.34 20.18 4.07
N ARG A 312 20.04 18.89 4.08
CA ARG A 312 19.76 18.10 2.88
C ARG A 312 18.25 17.94 2.74
N VAL A 313 17.73 18.32 1.60
CA VAL A 313 16.29 18.25 1.29
C VAL A 313 16.11 17.51 -0.03
N ILE A 314 15.19 16.55 -0.03
CA ILE A 314 14.82 15.84 -1.25
C ILE A 314 13.63 16.56 -1.87
N LEU A 315 13.81 17.09 -3.07
CA LEU A 315 12.81 17.88 -3.76
C LEU A 315 12.46 17.26 -5.12
N ALA A 316 11.19 17.34 -5.47
CA ALA A 316 10.75 17.04 -6.83
C ALA A 316 11.44 17.97 -7.85
N GLU A 317 11.56 17.51 -9.09
CA GLU A 317 12.07 18.36 -10.18
C GLU A 317 11.18 19.60 -10.34
N GLY A 318 11.81 20.78 -10.43
CA GLY A 318 11.10 22.05 -10.53
C GLY A 318 11.95 23.26 -10.13
N ASP A 319 11.31 24.42 -10.11
CA ASP A 319 11.91 25.67 -9.66
C ASP A 319 11.49 25.94 -8.22
N TYR A 320 12.40 26.47 -7.41
CA TYR A 320 12.23 26.73 -5.98
C TYR A 320 12.92 28.01 -5.56
N ARG A 321 12.47 28.53 -4.43
CA ARG A 321 13.14 29.62 -3.71
C ARG A 321 13.58 29.11 -2.34
N ALA A 322 14.83 29.37 -1.97
CA ALA A 322 15.33 29.17 -0.61
C ALA A 322 15.40 30.50 0.13
N ILE A 323 14.87 30.54 1.32
CA ILE A 323 15.01 31.64 2.27
C ILE A 323 15.87 31.15 3.44
N ALA A 324 16.98 31.87 3.67
CA ALA A 324 17.90 31.61 4.77
C ALA A 324 17.81 32.75 5.79
N ARG A 325 17.56 32.44 7.06
CA ARG A 325 17.60 33.40 8.16
C ARG A 325 18.78 33.08 9.08
N ASN A 326 19.64 34.08 9.25
CA ASN A 326 20.83 33.94 10.08
C ASN A 326 21.16 35.31 10.70
N ASP A 327 21.42 35.35 12.02
CA ASP A 327 21.73 36.58 12.76
C ASP A 327 20.71 37.73 12.51
N ASN A 328 19.40 37.39 12.58
CA ASN A 328 18.27 38.33 12.34
C ASN A 328 18.25 38.95 10.93
N LYS A 329 19.04 38.43 9.98
CA LYS A 329 19.00 38.82 8.59
C LYS A 329 18.39 37.71 7.74
N THR A 330 17.71 38.14 6.69
CA THR A 330 17.08 37.21 5.72
C THR A 330 17.78 37.34 4.37
N TYR A 331 18.10 36.20 3.80
CA TYR A 331 18.73 36.08 2.49
C TYR A 331 17.88 35.11 1.64
N GLU A 332 17.79 35.35 0.36
CA GLU A 332 17.00 34.51 -0.53
C GLU A 332 17.72 34.23 -1.85
N GLY A 333 17.37 33.16 -2.48
CA GLY A 333 17.88 32.81 -3.81
C GLY A 333 17.00 31.74 -4.48
N ASP A 334 16.86 31.91 -5.78
CA ASP A 334 16.11 30.99 -6.61
C ASP A 334 17.06 29.89 -7.14
N PHE A 335 16.51 28.65 -7.24
CA PHE A 335 17.26 27.54 -7.79
C PHE A 335 16.33 26.55 -8.48
N ARG A 336 16.89 25.73 -9.36
CA ARG A 336 16.16 24.70 -10.09
C ARG A 336 16.65 23.32 -9.71
N VAL A 337 15.74 22.40 -9.44
CA VAL A 337 15.99 20.97 -9.22
C VAL A 337 15.87 20.25 -10.55
N VAL A 338 16.88 19.47 -10.90
CA VAL A 338 16.93 18.64 -12.10
C VAL A 338 16.94 17.19 -11.68
N ASN A 339 16.12 16.38 -12.34
CA ASN A 339 15.97 14.97 -12.01
C ASN A 339 17.31 14.22 -11.95
N GLY A 340 17.58 13.56 -10.83
CA GLY A 340 18.76 12.74 -10.60
C GLY A 340 20.08 13.51 -10.46
N VAL A 341 20.03 14.86 -10.40
CA VAL A 341 21.23 15.69 -10.25
C VAL A 341 21.30 16.26 -8.83
N ASP A 342 21.93 15.51 -7.95
CA ASP A 342 22.20 15.97 -6.58
C ASP A 342 23.23 17.10 -6.61
N ARG A 343 22.95 18.19 -5.86
CA ARG A 343 23.86 19.34 -5.84
C ARG A 343 23.74 20.17 -4.57
N GLU A 344 24.78 21.00 -4.35
CA GLU A 344 24.76 22.08 -3.39
C GLU A 344 24.19 23.37 -4.02
N VAL A 345 23.41 24.09 -3.24
CA VAL A 345 22.85 25.41 -3.58
C VAL A 345 23.36 26.41 -2.57
N GLU A 346 24.17 27.36 -3.05
CA GLU A 346 24.74 28.44 -2.25
C GLU A 346 23.85 29.68 -2.32
N ILE A 347 23.43 30.16 -1.17
CA ILE A 347 22.79 31.49 -0.99
C ILE A 347 23.86 32.43 -0.47
N ILE A 348 24.02 33.58 -1.12
CA ILE A 348 25.04 34.53 -0.74
C ILE A 348 24.49 35.53 0.29
N ALA A 349 25.18 35.68 1.41
CA ALA A 349 24.82 36.59 2.49
C ALA A 349 25.25 38.04 2.17
N ARG A 350 24.48 38.71 1.30
CA ARG A 350 24.74 40.11 0.91
C ARG A 350 23.66 41.03 1.46
#